data_4b66cf1f934981da9201ba6bed834933
#
_entry.id   4b66cf1f934981da9201ba6bed834933
#
_cell.length_a   1.000
_cell.length_b   1.000
_cell.length_c   1.000
_cell.angle_alpha   90.00
_cell.angle_beta   90.00
_cell.angle_gamma   90.00
#
_symmetry.space_group_name_H-M   'P 1'
#
loop_
_entity.id
_entity.type
_entity.pdbx_description
1 polymer ?
#
loop_
_entity_poly.entity_id
_entity_poly.type
_entity_poly.pdbx_seq_one_letter_code
_entity_poly.pdbx_strand_id
1 'polypeptide(L)'
;NHVNSTSDDAGSSDKTTLVVAPVADTTESDRQYGDYASHDITWEGNSSDEDAQDYAQSAERLVSALQLAQNEGMKVALVSNTLQGFTPDVYAPMTTAEQVGQLQAKQLVSKLELDKTSSDNPKHIEVLLPYDAADESGNTVDATFAQDVFKGIWSVLGPYFKDGKAVSPSGTLTSSSTESDWVSVAFDAAKSERVKSTLAERLGMDKDTSRHTRIDGIISCNDYVAGYV
;
A
#
# COMPACT_ATOMS: atom_id res chain seq x y z
N ASN A 1 -0.02 -11.12 -31.91
CA ASN A 1 -0.44 -12.08 -32.96
C ASN A 1 -1.86 -12.61 -32.78
N HIS A 2 -2.37 -12.68 -31.56
CA HIS A 2 -3.74 -13.17 -31.29
C HIS A 2 -4.80 -12.08 -31.58
N VAL A 3 -4.47 -10.82 -31.40
CA VAL A 3 -5.36 -9.68 -31.68
C VAL A 3 -5.69 -9.60 -33.18
N ASN A 4 -4.70 -9.86 -34.05
CA ASN A 4 -4.92 -9.80 -35.51
C ASN A 4 -5.67 -11.01 -36.07
N SER A 5 -5.76 -12.13 -35.35
CA SER A 5 -6.47 -13.33 -35.85
C SER A 5 -7.97 -13.32 -35.55
N THR A 6 -8.44 -12.45 -34.65
CA THR A 6 -9.86 -12.33 -34.29
C THR A 6 -10.62 -11.32 -35.13
N SER A 7 -9.93 -10.45 -35.88
CA SER A 7 -10.58 -9.48 -36.80
C SER A 7 -11.02 -10.07 -38.14
N ASP A 8 -10.50 -11.25 -38.53
CA ASP A 8 -10.83 -11.88 -39.82
C ASP A 8 -12.08 -12.74 -39.77
N ASP A 9 -12.66 -12.96 -38.59
CA ASP A 9 -13.89 -13.74 -38.43
C ASP A 9 -15.13 -12.82 -38.46
N ALA A 10 -15.43 -12.29 -39.66
CA ALA A 10 -16.50 -11.32 -39.91
C ALA A 10 -17.92 -11.90 -39.77
N GLY A 11 -18.14 -12.84 -38.88
CA GLY A 11 -19.42 -13.50 -38.65
C GLY A 11 -19.84 -13.70 -37.20
N SER A 12 -18.96 -13.49 -36.24
CA SER A 12 -19.29 -13.63 -34.82
C SER A 12 -19.59 -12.28 -34.20
N SER A 13 -20.82 -12.13 -33.67
CA SER A 13 -21.19 -10.97 -32.84
C SER A 13 -20.57 -11.02 -31.44
N ASP A 14 -19.72 -12.01 -31.14
CA ASP A 14 -19.09 -12.21 -29.86
C ASP A 14 -17.86 -11.33 -29.76
N LYS A 15 -18.01 -10.19 -29.06
CA LYS A 15 -16.88 -9.30 -28.74
C LYS A 15 -15.96 -10.03 -27.78
N THR A 16 -14.74 -10.33 -28.21
CA THR A 16 -13.72 -10.92 -27.37
C THR A 16 -13.35 -9.96 -26.23
N THR A 17 -13.29 -10.49 -25.02
CA THR A 17 -12.81 -9.75 -23.85
C THR A 17 -11.39 -10.21 -23.52
N LEU A 18 -10.47 -9.27 -23.46
CA LEU A 18 -9.10 -9.49 -23.01
C LEU A 18 -9.04 -9.19 -21.51
N VAL A 19 -8.65 -10.18 -20.71
CA VAL A 19 -8.45 -10.01 -19.27
C VAL A 19 -6.96 -10.03 -18.97
N VAL A 20 -6.48 -8.98 -18.33
CA VAL A 20 -5.05 -8.78 -18.02
C VAL A 20 -4.91 -8.47 -16.55
N ALA A 21 -3.95 -9.13 -15.88
CA ALA A 21 -3.49 -8.80 -14.54
C ALA A 21 -2.07 -8.22 -14.65
N PRO A 22 -1.93 -6.90 -14.71
CA PRO A 22 -0.61 -6.29 -14.78
C PRO A 22 0.15 -6.55 -13.48
N VAL A 23 1.43 -6.89 -13.61
CA VAL A 23 2.35 -7.03 -12.49
C VAL A 23 3.57 -6.16 -12.75
N ALA A 24 4.05 -5.50 -11.71
CA ALA A 24 5.32 -4.79 -11.76
C ALA A 24 6.43 -5.70 -11.21
N ASP A 25 7.64 -5.59 -11.73
CA ASP A 25 8.82 -6.15 -11.07
C ASP A 25 9.26 -5.16 -9.99
N THR A 26 9.21 -5.57 -8.73
CA THR A 26 9.02 -4.56 -7.71
C THR A 26 9.75 -4.83 -6.41
N THR A 27 11.06 -4.80 -6.43
CA THR A 27 11.80 -4.63 -5.16
C THR A 27 11.44 -3.31 -4.44
N GLU A 28 10.98 -2.29 -5.15
CA GLU A 28 10.56 -1.01 -4.55
C GLU A 28 9.09 -1.00 -4.13
N SER A 29 8.19 -1.61 -4.90
CA SER A 29 6.78 -1.66 -4.52
C SER A 29 6.53 -2.58 -3.33
N ASP A 30 7.34 -3.63 -3.12
CA ASP A 30 7.26 -4.50 -1.95
C ASP A 30 7.45 -3.73 -0.64
N ARG A 31 8.26 -2.67 -0.66
CA ARG A 31 8.46 -1.81 0.51
C ARG A 31 7.26 -0.94 0.84
N GLN A 32 6.51 -0.53 -0.17
CA GLN A 32 5.41 0.42 -0.01
C GLN A 32 4.04 -0.26 -0.07
N TYR A 33 3.79 -1.09 -1.08
CA TYR A 33 2.45 -1.61 -1.37
C TYR A 33 2.22 -3.02 -0.86
N GLY A 34 3.25 -3.87 -0.83
CA GLY A 34 3.09 -5.31 -0.70
C GLY A 34 2.37 -5.92 -1.90
N ASP A 35 2.44 -7.23 -2.04
CA ASP A 35 1.86 -7.97 -3.19
C ASP A 35 0.33 -8.07 -3.18
N TYR A 36 -0.32 -7.64 -2.11
CA TYR A 36 -1.73 -7.88 -1.83
C TYR A 36 -2.63 -6.68 -2.05
N ALA A 37 -2.07 -5.49 -2.26
CA ALA A 37 -2.85 -4.27 -2.46
C ALA A 37 -2.89 -3.88 -3.92
N SER A 38 -4.10 -3.70 -4.46
CA SER A 38 -4.30 -3.14 -5.79
C SER A 38 -3.82 -1.69 -5.86
N HIS A 39 -3.00 -1.38 -6.86
CA HIS A 39 -2.43 -0.05 -7.06
C HIS A 39 -2.27 0.26 -8.56
N ASP A 40 -1.93 1.51 -8.85
CA ASP A 40 -1.60 1.94 -10.20
C ASP A 40 -0.12 1.63 -10.47
N ILE A 41 0.14 0.78 -11.46
CA ILE A 41 1.51 0.49 -11.88
C ILE A 41 2.01 1.69 -12.66
N THR A 42 2.97 2.38 -12.06
CA THR A 42 3.71 3.48 -12.67
C THR A 42 5.11 3.00 -13.02
N TRP A 43 5.69 3.54 -14.07
CA TRP A 43 7.02 3.17 -14.57
C TRP A 43 7.95 4.37 -14.75
N GLU A 44 7.82 5.34 -13.91
CA GLU A 44 8.78 6.43 -13.80
C GLU A 44 10.04 5.93 -13.10
N GLY A 45 10.77 5.05 -13.79
CA GLY A 45 12.09 4.62 -13.36
C GLY A 45 13.13 5.73 -13.55
N ASN A 46 14.17 5.71 -12.73
CA ASN A 46 15.33 6.58 -12.88
C ASN A 46 15.91 6.43 -14.30
N SER A 47 15.89 7.51 -15.08
CA SER A 47 16.31 7.51 -16.49
C SER A 47 17.78 7.14 -16.75
N SER A 48 18.56 6.90 -15.72
CA SER A 48 19.98 6.52 -15.78
C SER A 48 20.23 5.02 -15.60
N ASP A 49 19.20 4.23 -15.26
CA ASP A 49 19.30 2.77 -15.11
C ASP A 49 18.84 2.09 -16.40
N GLU A 50 19.69 1.20 -16.97
CA GLU A 50 19.35 0.45 -18.19
C GLU A 50 18.12 -0.46 -17.96
N ASP A 51 18.03 -1.08 -16.79
CA ASP A 51 16.90 -1.96 -16.42
C ASP A 51 15.60 -1.17 -16.30
N ALA A 52 15.65 0.05 -15.77
CA ALA A 52 14.48 0.94 -15.67
C ALA A 52 14.01 1.40 -17.07
N GLN A 53 14.93 1.62 -18.02
CA GLN A 53 14.55 1.97 -19.40
C GLN A 53 13.88 0.78 -20.11
N ASP A 54 14.40 -0.43 -19.94
CA ASP A 54 13.81 -1.64 -20.52
C ASP A 54 12.41 -1.91 -19.92
N TYR A 55 12.25 -1.63 -18.65
CA TYR A 55 10.95 -1.74 -17.96
C TYR A 55 9.94 -0.72 -18.49
N ALA A 56 10.31 0.56 -18.58
CA ALA A 56 9.46 1.61 -19.14
C ALA A 56 9.03 1.30 -20.58
N GLN A 57 9.98 0.83 -21.43
CA GLN A 57 9.65 0.42 -22.81
C GLN A 57 8.70 -0.79 -22.86
N SER A 58 8.84 -1.72 -21.93
CA SER A 58 7.96 -2.90 -21.86
C SER A 58 6.55 -2.51 -21.45
N ALA A 59 6.42 -1.57 -20.50
CA ALA A 59 5.16 -1.02 -20.06
C ALA A 59 4.46 -0.21 -21.17
N GLU A 60 5.19 0.66 -21.89
CA GLU A 60 4.66 1.39 -23.04
C GLU A 60 4.17 0.45 -24.15
N ARG A 61 4.91 -0.63 -24.42
CA ARG A 61 4.49 -1.66 -25.39
C ARG A 61 3.21 -2.37 -24.94
N LEU A 62 3.09 -2.67 -23.65
CA LEU A 62 1.87 -3.28 -23.09
C LEU A 62 0.68 -2.33 -23.27
N VAL A 63 0.81 -1.07 -22.85
CA VAL A 63 -0.24 -0.06 -23.01
C VAL A 63 -0.65 0.09 -24.48
N SER A 64 0.33 0.19 -25.40
CA SER A 64 0.07 0.30 -26.82
C SER A 64 -0.68 -0.91 -27.37
N ALA A 65 -0.33 -2.13 -26.93
CA ALA A 65 -1.00 -3.36 -27.33
C ALA A 65 -2.44 -3.43 -26.82
N LEU A 66 -2.69 -2.97 -25.58
CA LEU A 66 -4.04 -2.92 -24.99
C LEU A 66 -4.92 -1.88 -25.68
N GLN A 67 -4.36 -0.70 -26.00
CA GLN A 67 -5.07 0.32 -26.78
C GLN A 67 -5.42 -0.18 -28.18
N LEU A 68 -4.50 -0.91 -28.83
CA LEU A 68 -4.78 -1.53 -30.12
C LEU A 68 -5.93 -2.54 -30.01
N ALA A 69 -5.94 -3.38 -28.99
CA ALA A 69 -7.03 -4.33 -28.76
C ALA A 69 -8.41 -3.63 -28.60
N GLN A 70 -8.45 -2.51 -27.84
CA GLN A 70 -9.68 -1.72 -27.75
C GLN A 70 -10.09 -1.11 -29.08
N ASN A 71 -9.14 -0.59 -29.87
CA ASN A 71 -9.40 -0.01 -31.18
C ASN A 71 -9.95 -1.05 -32.16
N GLU A 72 -9.53 -2.31 -32.05
CA GLU A 72 -10.07 -3.45 -32.81
C GLU A 72 -11.43 -3.97 -32.28
N GLY A 73 -11.98 -3.28 -31.27
CA GLY A 73 -13.32 -3.57 -30.74
C GLY A 73 -13.36 -4.62 -29.63
N MET A 74 -12.21 -5.07 -29.14
CA MET A 74 -12.14 -5.92 -27.96
C MET A 74 -12.48 -5.11 -26.69
N LYS A 75 -13.03 -5.77 -25.68
CA LYS A 75 -13.12 -5.22 -24.34
C LYS A 75 -11.87 -5.59 -23.56
N VAL A 76 -11.31 -4.62 -22.83
CA VAL A 76 -10.14 -4.87 -21.98
C VAL A 76 -10.54 -4.71 -20.51
N ALA A 77 -10.37 -5.79 -19.76
CA ALA A 77 -10.55 -5.81 -18.30
C ALA A 77 -9.19 -5.92 -17.61
N LEU A 78 -8.90 -5.02 -16.69
CA LEU A 78 -7.75 -5.13 -15.78
C LEU A 78 -8.19 -5.73 -14.46
N VAL A 79 -7.37 -6.63 -13.91
CA VAL A 79 -7.58 -7.30 -12.63
C VAL A 79 -6.39 -7.01 -11.72
N SER A 80 -6.64 -6.78 -10.46
CA SER A 80 -5.69 -6.40 -9.42
C SER A 80 -5.16 -4.99 -9.59
N ASN A 81 -4.33 -4.74 -10.58
CA ASN A 81 -3.64 -3.45 -10.76
C ASN A 81 -4.12 -2.70 -11.99
N THR A 82 -4.02 -1.38 -11.95
CA THR A 82 -4.17 -0.52 -13.12
C THR A 82 -2.80 -0.24 -13.75
N LEU A 83 -2.81 0.39 -14.91
CA LEU A 83 -1.61 0.77 -15.65
C LEU A 83 -1.64 2.26 -15.93
N GLN A 84 -0.58 2.97 -15.59
CA GLN A 84 -0.41 4.37 -15.96
C GLN A 84 -0.61 4.57 -17.46
N GLY A 85 -1.38 5.59 -17.84
CA GLY A 85 -1.63 5.92 -19.23
C GLY A 85 -2.61 5.01 -19.96
N PHE A 86 -3.27 4.05 -19.29
CA PHE A 86 -4.27 3.16 -19.86
C PHE A 86 -5.59 3.20 -19.09
N THR A 87 -6.70 3.34 -19.80
CA THR A 87 -8.05 3.27 -19.23
C THR A 87 -8.75 1.99 -19.69
N PRO A 88 -8.96 1.01 -18.80
CA PRO A 88 -9.66 -0.23 -19.16
C PRO A 88 -11.16 -0.01 -19.32
N ASP A 89 -11.84 -0.92 -20.04
CA ASP A 89 -13.30 -0.97 -20.06
C ASP A 89 -13.88 -1.44 -18.73
N VAL A 90 -13.15 -2.31 -18.02
CA VAL A 90 -13.51 -2.83 -16.70
C VAL A 90 -12.25 -2.90 -15.84
N TYR A 91 -12.37 -2.47 -14.59
CA TYR A 91 -11.33 -2.66 -13.57
C TYR A 91 -11.90 -3.43 -12.37
N ALA A 92 -11.22 -4.50 -11.99
CA ALA A 92 -11.58 -5.33 -10.85
C ALA A 92 -10.42 -5.35 -9.83
N PRO A 93 -10.40 -4.44 -8.84
CA PRO A 93 -9.41 -4.49 -7.77
C PRO A 93 -9.60 -5.75 -6.92
N MET A 94 -8.51 -6.35 -6.46
CA MET A 94 -8.55 -7.48 -5.53
C MET A 94 -8.73 -6.99 -4.10
N THR A 95 -7.87 -6.06 -3.68
CA THR A 95 -7.91 -5.45 -2.34
C THR A 95 -7.41 -4.02 -2.45
N THR A 96 -8.16 -3.07 -1.90
CA THR A 96 -7.71 -1.67 -1.86
C THR A 96 -6.81 -1.42 -0.65
N ALA A 97 -5.98 -0.37 -0.72
CA ALA A 97 -5.14 0.07 0.39
C ALA A 97 -5.96 0.36 1.66
N GLU A 98 -7.12 1.03 1.52
CA GLU A 98 -8.03 1.28 2.64
C GLU A 98 -8.55 -0.03 3.25
N GLN A 99 -8.93 -1.03 2.43
CA GLN A 99 -9.36 -2.34 2.92
C GLN A 99 -8.25 -3.08 3.66
N VAL A 100 -7.00 -2.99 3.20
CA VAL A 100 -5.84 -3.57 3.90
C VAL A 100 -5.74 -2.97 5.30
N GLY A 101 -5.75 -1.65 5.42
CA GLY A 101 -5.70 -0.96 6.71
C GLY A 101 -6.85 -1.35 7.63
N GLN A 102 -8.07 -1.45 7.10
CA GLN A 102 -9.25 -1.88 7.86
C GLN A 102 -9.10 -3.32 8.38
N LEU A 103 -8.62 -4.23 7.56
CA LEU A 103 -8.46 -5.64 7.93
C LEU A 103 -7.40 -5.81 9.02
N GLN A 104 -6.26 -5.15 8.89
CA GLN A 104 -5.20 -5.16 9.90
C GLN A 104 -5.69 -4.62 11.24
N ALA A 105 -6.37 -3.48 11.21
CA ALA A 105 -6.92 -2.87 12.43
C ALA A 105 -8.02 -3.74 13.07
N LYS A 106 -8.94 -4.31 12.31
CA LYS A 106 -9.97 -5.24 12.83
C LYS A 106 -9.35 -6.47 13.48
N GLN A 107 -8.29 -7.02 12.85
CA GLN A 107 -7.57 -8.16 13.43
C GLN A 107 -6.93 -7.79 14.77
N LEU A 108 -6.31 -6.61 14.85
CA LEU A 108 -5.71 -6.13 16.09
C LEU A 108 -6.76 -5.89 17.19
N VAL A 109 -7.88 -5.22 16.86
CA VAL A 109 -9.02 -5.01 17.77
C VAL A 109 -9.49 -6.34 18.36
N SER A 110 -9.68 -7.35 17.51
CA SER A 110 -10.09 -8.67 17.93
C SER A 110 -9.07 -9.36 18.83
N LYS A 111 -7.79 -9.34 18.46
CA LYS A 111 -6.73 -10.01 19.21
C LYS A 111 -6.43 -9.37 20.56
N LEU A 112 -6.52 -8.05 20.66
CA LEU A 112 -6.31 -7.32 21.90
C LEU A 112 -7.60 -7.18 22.74
N GLU A 113 -8.74 -7.64 22.22
CA GLU A 113 -10.06 -7.51 22.86
C GLU A 113 -10.37 -6.05 23.23
N LEU A 114 -10.12 -5.10 22.31
CA LEU A 114 -10.26 -3.67 22.58
C LEU A 114 -11.68 -3.27 23.03
N ASP A 115 -12.70 -3.98 22.59
CA ASP A 115 -14.08 -3.75 23.03
C ASP A 115 -14.27 -3.97 24.54
N LYS A 116 -13.45 -4.85 25.13
CA LYS A 116 -13.46 -5.17 26.58
C LYS A 116 -12.52 -4.29 27.39
N THR A 117 -11.74 -3.42 26.75
CA THR A 117 -10.75 -2.55 27.38
C THR A 117 -11.42 -1.28 27.93
N SER A 118 -10.87 -0.72 29.01
CA SER A 118 -11.26 0.56 29.59
C SER A 118 -10.17 1.60 29.49
N SER A 119 -10.54 2.88 29.67
CA SER A 119 -9.58 4.00 29.73
C SER A 119 -8.66 3.94 30.94
N ASP A 120 -9.02 3.21 32.00
CA ASP A 120 -8.16 3.04 33.18
C ASP A 120 -7.01 2.05 32.96
N ASN A 121 -7.16 1.18 31.94
CA ASN A 121 -6.13 0.21 31.54
C ASN A 121 -6.08 0.06 30.01
N PRO A 122 -5.63 1.11 29.30
CA PRO A 122 -5.64 1.12 27.85
C PRO A 122 -4.63 0.12 27.28
N LYS A 123 -4.87 -0.28 26.02
CA LYS A 123 -3.89 -1.02 25.22
C LYS A 123 -2.92 -0.06 24.55
N HIS A 124 -1.65 -0.43 24.55
CA HIS A 124 -0.55 0.33 23.95
C HIS A 124 -0.32 -0.18 22.53
N ILE A 125 -0.63 0.66 21.53
CA ILE A 125 -0.64 0.30 20.12
C ILE A 125 0.26 1.26 19.35
N GLU A 126 1.16 0.70 18.54
CA GLU A 126 1.93 1.45 17.54
C GLU A 126 1.46 1.14 16.13
N VAL A 127 1.45 2.17 15.29
CA VAL A 127 1.23 2.07 13.86
C VAL A 127 2.51 2.48 13.15
N LEU A 128 3.03 1.58 12.33
CA LEU A 128 4.29 1.75 11.60
C LEU A 128 3.94 1.78 10.11
N LEU A 129 3.73 2.99 9.59
CA LEU A 129 3.32 3.21 8.21
C LEU A 129 4.56 3.51 7.35
N PRO A 130 5.01 2.56 6.51
CA PRO A 130 6.11 2.85 5.59
C PRO A 130 5.67 3.85 4.53
N TYR A 131 6.54 4.79 4.21
CA TYR A 131 6.34 5.80 3.20
C TYR A 131 7.69 6.25 2.64
N ASP A 132 7.88 6.12 1.35
CA ASP A 132 9.07 6.62 0.69
C ASP A 132 8.84 8.08 0.33
N ALA A 133 9.47 9.00 1.05
CA ALA A 133 9.24 10.43 0.91
C ALA A 133 9.78 11.00 -0.42
N ALA A 134 10.81 10.37 -0.97
CA ALA A 134 11.40 10.73 -2.24
C ALA A 134 12.00 9.49 -2.92
N ASP A 135 11.98 9.47 -4.24
CA ASP A 135 12.72 8.51 -5.04
C ASP A 135 14.24 8.76 -4.97
N GLU A 136 15.04 7.90 -5.59
CA GLU A 136 16.50 8.05 -5.62
C GLU A 136 16.97 9.34 -6.32
N SER A 137 16.13 9.94 -7.17
CA SER A 137 16.36 11.21 -7.84
C SER A 137 15.91 12.43 -7.02
N GLY A 138 15.29 12.21 -5.86
CA GLY A 138 14.80 13.25 -4.96
C GLY A 138 13.42 13.81 -5.33
N ASN A 139 12.68 13.15 -6.24
CA ASN A 139 11.30 13.53 -6.55
C ASN A 139 10.35 13.03 -5.47
N THR A 140 9.30 13.80 -5.19
CA THR A 140 8.27 13.39 -4.24
C THR A 140 7.52 12.16 -4.75
N VAL A 141 7.47 11.11 -3.94
CA VAL A 141 6.70 9.89 -4.24
C VAL A 141 5.22 10.12 -3.90
N ASP A 142 4.33 9.48 -4.66
CA ASP A 142 2.89 9.52 -4.39
C ASP A 142 2.57 8.86 -3.04
N ALA A 143 1.95 9.62 -2.16
CA ALA A 143 1.58 9.19 -0.82
C ALA A 143 0.17 8.54 -0.74
N THR A 144 -0.56 8.45 -1.84
CA THR A 144 -1.97 8.03 -1.86
C THR A 144 -2.16 6.66 -1.19
N PHE A 145 -1.26 5.72 -1.46
CA PHE A 145 -1.33 4.39 -0.84
C PHE A 145 -1.22 4.46 0.69
N ALA A 146 -0.21 5.17 1.20
CA ALA A 146 0.00 5.32 2.64
C ALA A 146 -1.19 6.04 3.32
N GLN A 147 -1.72 7.08 2.67
CA GLN A 147 -2.91 7.81 3.14
C GLN A 147 -4.12 6.89 3.23
N ASP A 148 -4.38 6.10 2.20
CA ASP A 148 -5.52 5.19 2.15
C ASP A 148 -5.40 4.04 3.16
N VAL A 149 -4.20 3.45 3.32
CA VAL A 149 -3.96 2.45 4.39
C VAL A 149 -4.26 3.04 5.75
N PHE A 150 -3.73 4.24 6.05
CA PHE A 150 -3.96 4.89 7.33
C PHE A 150 -5.44 5.25 7.55
N LYS A 151 -6.13 5.74 6.53
CA LYS A 151 -7.56 5.99 6.56
C LYS A 151 -8.33 4.72 6.95
N GLY A 152 -7.97 3.59 6.35
CA GLY A 152 -8.53 2.29 6.71
C GLY A 152 -8.26 1.92 8.17
N ILE A 153 -7.02 2.06 8.64
CA ILE A 153 -6.64 1.81 10.03
C ILE A 153 -7.45 2.71 10.98
N TRP A 154 -7.48 4.02 10.69
CA TRP A 154 -8.10 5.00 11.57
C TRP A 154 -9.62 4.87 11.64
N SER A 155 -10.26 4.46 10.55
CA SER A 155 -11.71 4.18 10.55
C SER A 155 -12.10 3.13 11.59
N VAL A 156 -11.19 2.23 11.95
CA VAL A 156 -11.41 1.15 12.93
C VAL A 156 -10.83 1.50 14.30
N LEU A 157 -9.58 2.00 14.38
CA LEU A 157 -8.91 2.27 15.66
C LEU A 157 -9.26 3.63 16.26
N GLY A 158 -9.63 4.62 15.45
CA GLY A 158 -9.90 5.98 15.91
C GLY A 158 -10.88 6.08 17.08
N PRO A 159 -12.03 5.37 17.09
CA PRO A 159 -12.92 5.35 18.23
C PRO A 159 -12.25 4.91 19.54
N TYR A 160 -11.38 3.90 19.51
CA TYR A 160 -10.71 3.39 20.72
C TYR A 160 -9.68 4.40 21.28
N PHE A 161 -8.98 5.14 20.40
CA PHE A 161 -8.10 6.23 20.80
C PHE A 161 -8.91 7.39 21.41
N LYS A 162 -10.03 7.76 20.80
CA LYS A 162 -10.92 8.83 21.30
C LYS A 162 -11.53 8.49 22.66
N ASP A 163 -11.86 7.23 22.87
CA ASP A 163 -12.42 6.73 24.14
C ASP A 163 -11.34 6.44 25.21
N GLY A 164 -10.06 6.65 24.88
CA GLY A 164 -8.93 6.36 25.77
C GLY A 164 -8.66 4.87 26.02
N LYS A 165 -9.27 3.97 25.23
CA LYS A 165 -9.07 2.51 25.32
C LYS A 165 -7.78 2.05 24.63
N ALA A 166 -7.24 2.88 23.74
CA ALA A 166 -5.97 2.70 23.06
C ALA A 166 -5.14 3.96 23.21
N VAL A 167 -3.82 3.78 23.37
CA VAL A 167 -2.83 4.86 23.43
C VAL A 167 -1.61 4.47 22.60
N SER A 168 -0.94 5.47 22.01
CA SER A 168 0.34 5.27 21.31
C SER A 168 1.48 5.60 22.27
N PRO A 169 2.34 4.65 22.62
CA PRO A 169 3.48 4.88 23.52
C PRO A 169 4.48 5.92 22.98
N SER A 170 4.64 5.99 21.66
CA SER A 170 5.50 7.01 21.02
C SER A 170 4.85 8.39 20.97
N GLY A 171 3.54 8.48 21.23
CA GLY A 171 2.77 9.72 21.12
C GLY A 171 2.42 10.12 19.68
N THR A 172 2.65 9.26 18.71
CA THR A 172 2.32 9.53 17.30
C THR A 172 0.84 9.65 17.03
N LEU A 173 0.01 8.95 17.83
CA LEU A 173 -1.44 9.05 17.78
C LEU A 173 -1.99 9.43 19.15
N THR A 174 -3.03 10.27 19.14
CA THR A 174 -3.70 10.77 20.35
C THR A 174 -5.21 10.69 20.20
N SER A 175 -5.95 11.00 21.26
CA SER A 175 -7.41 11.07 21.22
C SER A 175 -7.95 12.19 20.29
N SER A 176 -7.12 13.16 19.92
CA SER A 176 -7.46 14.25 19.00
C SER A 176 -7.05 13.97 17.55
N SER A 177 -6.33 12.89 17.30
CA SER A 177 -5.91 12.52 15.94
C SER A 177 -7.11 12.23 15.03
N THR A 178 -6.90 12.44 13.73
CA THR A 178 -7.87 12.26 12.66
C THR A 178 -7.30 11.39 11.55
N GLU A 179 -8.10 11.04 10.56
CA GLU A 179 -7.63 10.28 9.38
C GLU A 179 -6.59 11.04 8.53
N SER A 180 -6.51 12.37 8.71
CA SER A 180 -5.53 13.19 8.00
C SER A 180 -4.13 13.18 8.66
N ASP A 181 -4.01 12.61 9.86
CA ASP A 181 -2.75 12.61 10.63
C ASP A 181 -1.82 11.42 10.28
N TRP A 182 -1.97 10.86 9.08
CA TRP A 182 -1.16 9.74 8.60
C TRP A 182 0.36 10.03 8.68
N VAL A 183 0.77 11.28 8.46
CA VAL A 183 2.19 11.68 8.51
C VAL A 183 2.79 11.45 9.89
N SER A 184 1.99 11.52 10.98
CA SER A 184 2.49 11.31 12.33
C SER A 184 3.00 9.88 12.57
N VAL A 185 2.44 8.90 11.86
CA VAL A 185 2.82 7.48 11.94
C VAL A 185 3.70 7.03 10.77
N ALA A 186 3.79 7.84 9.71
CA ALA A 186 4.60 7.55 8.55
C ALA A 186 6.11 7.66 8.86
N PHE A 187 6.91 6.90 8.16
CA PHE A 187 8.35 7.00 8.21
C PHE A 187 8.97 6.53 6.88
N ASP A 188 10.11 7.11 6.54
CA ASP A 188 10.85 6.78 5.33
C ASP A 188 11.42 5.35 5.42
N ALA A 189 10.93 4.46 4.59
CA ALA A 189 11.30 3.06 4.52
C ALA A 189 12.29 2.74 3.38
N ALA A 190 12.77 3.74 2.63
CA ALA A 190 13.65 3.54 1.49
C ALA A 190 14.99 2.85 1.85
N LYS A 191 15.44 3.02 3.12
CA LYS A 191 16.70 2.43 3.61
C LYS A 191 16.47 1.62 4.88
N SER A 192 16.98 0.39 4.89
CA SER A 192 16.86 -0.54 6.03
C SER A 192 17.36 0.06 7.35
N GLU A 193 18.40 0.88 7.32
CA GLU A 193 18.95 1.56 8.51
C GLU A 193 17.95 2.57 9.10
N ARG A 194 17.21 3.29 8.24
CA ARG A 194 16.14 4.19 8.69
C ARG A 194 14.97 3.42 9.29
N VAL A 195 14.57 2.31 8.66
CA VAL A 195 13.55 1.43 9.23
C VAL A 195 13.95 1.03 10.65
N LYS A 196 15.15 0.45 10.82
CA LYS A 196 15.64 0.01 12.12
C LYS A 196 15.71 1.14 13.16
N SER A 197 16.23 2.32 12.79
CA SER A 197 16.33 3.44 13.71
C SER A 197 14.96 3.98 14.14
N THR A 198 14.02 4.10 13.20
CA THR A 198 12.66 4.54 13.52
C THR A 198 11.94 3.54 14.41
N LEU A 199 12.10 2.23 14.15
CA LEU A 199 11.54 1.20 15.00
C LEU A 199 12.13 1.25 16.41
N ALA A 200 13.46 1.35 16.53
CA ALA A 200 14.12 1.45 17.81
C ALA A 200 13.61 2.65 18.61
N GLU A 201 13.45 3.82 17.98
CA GLU A 201 12.90 5.01 18.61
C GLU A 201 11.45 4.80 19.06
N ARG A 202 10.57 4.38 18.17
CA ARG A 202 9.13 4.25 18.45
C ARG A 202 8.81 3.13 19.42
N LEU A 203 9.56 2.04 19.37
CA LEU A 203 9.42 0.91 20.28
C LEU A 203 10.19 1.10 21.59
N GLY A 204 10.90 2.22 21.74
CA GLY A 204 11.67 2.53 22.95
C GLY A 204 12.89 1.65 23.16
N MET A 205 13.42 1.02 22.09
CA MET A 205 14.57 0.13 22.14
C MET A 205 15.90 0.88 22.17
N ASP A 206 15.90 2.18 21.88
CA ASP A 206 17.05 3.10 21.92
C ASP A 206 17.32 3.67 23.31
N LYS A 207 16.38 3.46 24.25
CA LYS A 207 16.46 4.00 25.62
C LYS A 207 17.01 2.97 26.60
N ASP A 208 17.53 3.44 27.70
CA ASP A 208 18.02 2.59 28.79
C ASP A 208 17.01 1.49 29.13
N THR A 209 17.43 0.25 28.94
CA THR A 209 16.61 -0.97 29.02
C THR A 209 16.03 -1.24 30.42
N SER A 210 16.29 -0.39 31.39
CA SER A 210 15.70 -0.48 32.73
C SER A 210 14.18 -0.18 32.75
N ARG A 211 13.62 0.42 31.68
CA ARG A 211 12.21 0.72 31.54
C ARG A 211 11.77 0.38 30.11
N HIS A 212 11.32 -0.84 29.90
CA HIS A 212 10.71 -1.21 28.62
C HIS A 212 9.39 -0.47 28.40
N THR A 213 9.25 0.15 27.23
CA THR A 213 7.96 0.69 26.80
C THR A 213 7.00 -0.47 26.59
N ARG A 214 5.84 -0.43 27.25
CA ARG A 214 4.81 -1.44 27.06
C ARG A 214 4.18 -1.26 25.68
N ILE A 215 4.20 -2.31 24.89
CA ILE A 215 3.50 -2.40 23.60
C ILE A 215 2.67 -3.68 23.61
N ASP A 216 1.35 -3.52 23.43
CA ASP A 216 0.41 -4.65 23.39
C ASP A 216 0.14 -5.10 21.95
N GLY A 217 0.35 -4.20 20.97
CA GLY A 217 0.19 -4.54 19.57
C GLY A 217 0.80 -3.53 18.62
N ILE A 218 1.15 -4.00 17.43
CA ILE A 218 1.78 -3.22 16.37
C ILE A 218 1.02 -3.50 15.07
N ILE A 219 0.74 -2.45 14.28
CA ILE A 219 0.39 -2.55 12.88
C ILE A 219 1.61 -2.13 12.06
N SER A 220 2.20 -3.05 11.32
CA SER A 220 3.40 -2.83 10.52
C SER A 220 3.11 -2.48 9.05
N CYS A 221 1.85 -2.50 8.67
CA CYS A 221 1.30 -2.21 7.36
C CYS A 221 1.72 -3.15 6.21
N ASN A 222 2.94 -3.66 6.19
CA ASN A 222 3.41 -4.64 5.20
C ASN A 222 4.47 -5.60 5.78
N ASP A 223 4.81 -6.62 5.00
CA ASP A 223 5.75 -7.67 5.39
C ASP A 223 7.19 -7.16 5.51
N TYR A 224 7.55 -6.17 4.71
CA TYR A 224 8.88 -5.57 4.77
C TYR A 224 9.16 -4.95 6.15
N VAL A 225 8.24 -4.13 6.65
CA VAL A 225 8.35 -3.54 8.00
C VAL A 225 8.21 -4.60 9.08
N ALA A 226 7.28 -5.56 8.91
CA ALA A 226 7.08 -6.65 9.86
C ALA A 226 8.34 -7.50 10.08
N GLY A 227 9.16 -7.65 9.05
CA GLY A 227 10.43 -8.40 9.14
C GLY A 227 11.49 -7.74 10.06
N TYR A 228 11.29 -6.49 10.46
CA TYR A 228 12.19 -5.75 11.38
C TYR A 228 11.64 -5.65 12.81
N VAL A 229 10.40 -6.02 13.06
CA VAL A 229 9.73 -6.02 14.37
C VAL A 229 9.91 -7.34 15.08
#